data_d118d20ecb148443c19634c381e82b62
#
_entry.id   d118d20ecb148443c19634c381e82b62
#
_cell.length_a   1.000
_cell.length_b   1.000
_cell.length_c   1.000
_cell.angle_alpha   90.00
_cell.angle_beta   90.00
_cell.angle_gamma   90.00
#
_symmetry.space_group_name_H-M   'P 1'
#
loop_
_entity.id
_entity.type
_entity.pdbx_description
1 polymer ?
#
loop_
_entity_poly.entity_id
_entity_poly.type
_entity_poly.pdbx_seq_one_letter_code
_entity_poly.pdbx_strand_id
1 'polypeptide(L)'
;RWLGDVYKRQADTTQNINYFQAFCLGIGQVMFQGNTILSGLCFLIGILINSRKASLYTILGALLPIPLAILLEVDATDLNAGLMGYNGVLCAIALGGTGWESGVWAGCSVLLSTVLQILGMSLGITTLTAPFVISVWIILMIQKVIRTQNN
;
A
#
# COMPACT_ATOMS: atom_id res chain seq x y z
N ARG A 1 22.61 19.90 -19.88
CA ARG A 1 21.19 19.53 -19.74
C ARG A 1 21.03 18.25 -18.92
N TRP A 2 21.74 17.17 -19.24
CA TRP A 2 21.71 15.89 -18.51
C TRP A 2 22.21 16.00 -17.06
N LEU A 3 23.28 16.75 -16.82
CA LEU A 3 23.80 17.02 -15.47
C LEU A 3 22.79 17.83 -14.63
N GLY A 4 22.08 18.79 -15.24
CA GLY A 4 21.03 19.54 -14.55
C GLY A 4 19.84 18.68 -14.11
N ASP A 5 19.50 17.65 -14.89
CA ASP A 5 18.43 16.71 -14.55
C ASP A 5 18.87 15.74 -13.44
N VAL A 6 20.16 15.36 -13.39
CA VAL A 6 20.73 14.55 -12.31
C VAL A 6 20.79 15.35 -11.00
N TYR A 7 21.20 16.63 -11.04
CA TYR A 7 21.17 17.50 -9.87
C TYR A 7 19.76 17.82 -9.39
N LYS A 8 18.78 17.97 -10.27
CA LYS A 8 17.38 18.09 -9.88
C LYS A 8 16.87 16.84 -9.20
N ARG A 9 17.18 15.65 -9.71
CA ARG A 9 16.83 14.39 -9.05
C ARG A 9 17.47 14.26 -7.66
N GLN A 10 18.74 14.67 -7.49
CA GLN A 10 19.39 14.67 -6.19
C GLN A 10 18.82 15.74 -5.23
N ALA A 11 18.39 16.88 -5.73
CA ALA A 11 17.73 17.90 -4.91
C ALA A 11 16.31 17.48 -4.49
N ASP A 12 15.60 16.70 -5.33
CA ASP A 12 14.29 16.13 -4.99
C ASP A 12 14.40 14.98 -3.96
N THR A 13 15.56 14.33 -3.86
CA THR A 13 15.82 13.27 -2.86
C THR A 13 15.93 13.81 -1.42
N THR A 14 16.04 15.13 -1.26
CA THR A 14 15.97 15.81 0.05
C THR A 14 14.58 16.31 0.42
N GLN A 15 13.53 15.96 -0.34
CA GLN A 15 12.17 16.19 0.13
C GLN A 15 11.92 15.39 1.41
N ASN A 16 11.61 16.11 2.48
CA ASN A 16 11.24 15.48 3.74
C ASN A 16 10.02 14.58 3.53
N ILE A 17 10.15 13.31 3.91
CA ILE A 17 9.04 12.36 3.87
C ILE A 17 8.00 12.83 4.91
N ASN A 18 6.81 13.13 4.43
CA ASN A 18 5.67 13.45 5.28
C ASN A 18 4.83 12.18 5.49
N TYR A 19 5.12 11.44 6.55
CA TYR A 19 4.46 10.17 6.87
C TYR A 19 2.95 10.29 7.00
N PHE A 20 2.46 11.39 7.58
CA PHE A 20 1.03 11.64 7.72
C PHE A 20 0.36 11.85 6.36
N GLN A 21 1.01 12.59 5.47
CA GLN A 21 0.53 12.79 4.10
C GLN A 21 0.55 11.47 3.33
N ALA A 22 1.63 10.71 3.38
CA ALA A 22 1.75 9.41 2.71
C ALA A 22 0.66 8.44 3.18
N PHE A 23 0.37 8.41 4.49
CA PHE A 23 -0.69 7.62 5.07
C PHE A 23 -2.08 8.03 4.56
N CYS A 24 -2.44 9.31 4.69
CA CYS A 24 -3.75 9.81 4.29
C CYS A 24 -3.99 9.69 2.79
N LEU A 25 -3.00 10.05 1.97
CA LEU A 25 -3.11 9.94 0.53
C LEU A 25 -3.10 8.48 0.07
N GLY A 26 -2.39 7.58 0.76
CA GLY A 26 -2.46 6.14 0.50
C GLY A 26 -3.88 5.58 0.64
N ILE A 27 -4.62 6.01 1.64
CA ILE A 27 -6.04 5.66 1.82
C ILE A 27 -6.90 6.36 0.75
N GLY A 28 -6.66 7.64 0.47
CA GLY A 28 -7.40 8.41 -0.54
C GLY A 28 -7.23 7.88 -1.96
N GLN A 29 -6.05 7.38 -2.31
CA GLN A 29 -5.74 6.80 -3.61
C GLN A 29 -6.58 5.55 -3.94
N VAL A 30 -7.11 4.84 -2.95
CA VAL A 30 -8.06 3.74 -3.17
C VAL A 30 -9.27 4.21 -3.98
N MET A 31 -9.67 5.48 -3.80
CA MET A 31 -10.76 6.13 -4.55
C MET A 31 -10.25 7.07 -5.65
N PHE A 32 -8.99 6.94 -6.04
CA PHE A 32 -8.32 7.85 -6.98
C PHE A 32 -8.33 9.33 -6.55
N GLN A 33 -8.45 9.58 -5.25
CA GLN A 33 -8.48 10.90 -4.64
C GLN A 33 -7.14 11.21 -3.93
N GLY A 34 -6.07 11.26 -4.71
CA GLY A 34 -4.71 11.54 -4.21
C GLY A 34 -4.37 13.02 -4.07
N ASN A 35 -5.32 13.94 -4.20
CA ASN A 35 -5.04 15.38 -4.23
C ASN A 35 -5.13 16.06 -2.86
N THR A 36 -5.84 15.49 -1.89
CA THR A 36 -6.07 16.10 -0.58
C THR A 36 -6.00 15.08 0.55
N ILE A 37 -5.36 15.45 1.65
CA ILE A 37 -5.30 14.67 2.89
C ILE A 37 -6.71 14.39 3.41
N LEU A 38 -7.62 15.34 3.22
CA LEU A 38 -9.00 15.25 3.69
C LEU A 38 -9.76 14.07 3.06
N SER A 39 -9.46 13.71 1.80
CA SER A 39 -10.11 12.58 1.12
C SER A 39 -9.82 11.25 1.82
N GLY A 40 -8.56 11.03 2.21
CA GLY A 40 -8.16 9.82 2.94
C GLY A 40 -8.81 9.73 4.33
N LEU A 41 -8.88 10.85 5.05
CA LEU A 41 -9.53 10.91 6.35
C LEU A 41 -11.04 10.66 6.25
N CYS A 42 -11.74 11.28 5.29
CA CYS A 42 -13.17 11.05 5.07
C CYS A 42 -13.46 9.59 4.72
N PHE A 43 -12.62 8.98 3.88
CA PHE A 43 -12.76 7.58 3.51
C PHE A 43 -12.53 6.65 4.70
N LEU A 44 -11.50 6.92 5.52
CA LEU A 44 -11.23 6.16 6.74
C LEU A 44 -12.38 6.26 7.74
N ILE A 45 -12.96 7.45 7.94
CA ILE A 45 -14.14 7.66 8.79
C ILE A 45 -15.34 6.87 8.24
N GLY A 46 -15.57 6.89 6.94
CA GLY A 46 -16.64 6.11 6.31
C GLY A 46 -16.49 4.60 6.55
N ILE A 47 -15.27 4.07 6.43
CA ILE A 47 -14.98 2.67 6.75
C ILE A 47 -15.19 2.40 8.24
N LEU A 48 -14.77 3.31 9.12
CA LEU A 48 -14.89 3.16 10.58
C LEU A 48 -16.37 3.09 11.02
N ILE A 49 -17.23 3.90 10.44
CA ILE A 49 -18.67 3.88 10.69
C ILE A 49 -19.28 2.54 10.26
N ASN A 50 -18.84 2.01 9.10
CA ASN A 50 -19.34 0.75 8.59
C ASN A 50 -18.77 -0.47 9.35
N SER A 51 -17.48 -0.49 9.60
CA SER A 51 -16.80 -1.62 10.25
C SER A 51 -15.51 -1.20 10.94
N ARG A 52 -15.48 -1.33 12.28
CA ARG A 52 -14.26 -1.06 13.07
C ARG A 52 -13.09 -1.98 12.67
N LYS A 53 -13.38 -3.24 12.32
CA LYS A 53 -12.35 -4.20 11.89
C LYS A 53 -11.76 -3.80 10.55
N ALA A 54 -12.60 -3.46 9.58
CA ALA A 54 -12.14 -2.98 8.27
C ALA A 54 -11.28 -1.71 8.39
N SER A 55 -11.64 -0.81 9.30
CA SER A 55 -10.85 0.40 9.59
C SER A 55 -9.46 0.06 10.14
N LEU A 56 -9.33 -0.90 11.06
CA LEU A 56 -8.04 -1.36 11.55
C LEU A 56 -7.18 -1.95 10.43
N TYR A 57 -7.76 -2.79 9.57
CA TYR A 57 -7.06 -3.32 8.40
C TYR A 57 -6.67 -2.23 7.40
N THR A 58 -7.51 -1.22 7.21
CA THR A 58 -7.19 -0.05 6.38
C THR A 58 -5.96 0.68 6.91
N ILE A 59 -5.90 0.94 8.21
CA ILE A 59 -4.77 1.58 8.87
C ILE A 59 -3.49 0.74 8.71
N LEU A 60 -3.58 -0.56 8.98
CA LEU A 60 -2.44 -1.48 8.80
C LEU A 60 -1.97 -1.51 7.33
N GLY A 61 -2.90 -1.60 6.39
CA GLY A 61 -2.60 -1.63 4.96
C GLY A 61 -1.95 -0.35 4.43
N ALA A 62 -2.27 0.80 5.04
CA ALA A 62 -1.65 2.08 4.69
C ALA A 62 -0.28 2.30 5.36
N LEU A 63 -0.09 1.78 6.59
CA LEU A 63 1.14 1.98 7.35
C LEU A 63 2.26 0.99 6.99
N LEU A 64 1.94 -0.29 6.77
CA LEU A 64 2.92 -1.34 6.49
C LEU A 64 3.80 -1.08 5.26
N PRO A 65 3.29 -0.51 4.14
CA PRO A 65 4.11 -0.21 2.99
C PRO A 65 5.17 0.86 3.22
N ILE A 66 4.94 1.79 4.15
CA ILE A 66 5.82 2.95 4.37
C ILE A 66 7.24 2.53 4.77
N PRO A 67 7.47 1.74 5.84
CA PRO A 67 8.81 1.34 6.22
C PRO A 67 9.50 0.46 5.15
N LEU A 68 8.73 -0.36 4.43
CA LEU A 68 9.28 -1.16 3.34
C LEU A 68 9.71 -0.30 2.17
N ALA A 69 8.94 0.71 1.80
CA ALA A 69 9.29 1.66 0.75
C ALA A 69 10.55 2.48 1.11
N ILE A 70 10.71 2.86 2.37
CA ILE A 70 11.91 3.54 2.87
C ILE A 70 13.13 2.61 2.79
N LEU A 71 12.97 1.35 3.20
CA LEU A 71 14.06 0.36 3.15
C LEU A 71 14.51 0.07 1.71
N LEU A 72 13.60 0.15 0.75
CA LEU A 72 13.88 -0.06 -0.67
C LEU A 72 14.18 1.24 -1.44
N GLU A 73 14.44 2.33 -0.71
CA GLU A 73 14.87 3.63 -1.24
C GLU A 73 13.93 4.21 -2.32
N VAL A 74 12.61 4.05 -2.13
CA VAL A 74 11.60 4.64 -3.02
C VAL A 74 11.63 6.16 -2.91
N ASP A 75 11.46 6.86 -4.03
CA ASP A 75 11.45 8.31 -4.08
C ASP A 75 10.42 8.91 -3.12
N ALA A 76 10.85 9.94 -2.36
CA ALA A 76 10.00 10.62 -1.38
C ALA A 76 8.74 11.24 -2.03
N THR A 77 8.82 11.64 -3.28
CA THR A 77 7.67 12.16 -4.05
C THR A 77 6.58 11.12 -4.20
N ASP A 78 6.93 9.88 -4.59
CA ASP A 78 5.99 8.77 -4.79
C ASP A 78 5.40 8.31 -3.45
N LEU A 79 6.23 8.29 -2.40
CA LEU A 79 5.80 7.96 -1.06
C LEU A 79 4.82 9.01 -0.51
N ASN A 80 5.15 10.30 -0.65
CA ASN A 80 4.28 11.41 -0.23
C ASN A 80 2.98 11.50 -1.04
N ALA A 81 2.98 11.04 -2.29
CA ALA A 81 1.78 10.92 -3.10
C ALA A 81 0.87 9.75 -2.70
N GLY A 82 1.29 8.89 -1.76
CA GLY A 82 0.51 7.75 -1.27
C GLY A 82 0.48 6.56 -2.23
N LEU A 83 1.35 6.53 -3.25
CA LEU A 83 1.36 5.48 -4.27
C LEU A 83 1.75 4.11 -3.72
N MET A 84 2.38 4.04 -2.55
CA MET A 84 2.74 2.78 -1.92
C MET A 84 1.59 2.18 -1.09
N GLY A 85 0.72 3.04 -0.53
CA GLY A 85 -0.27 2.63 0.47
C GLY A 85 -1.54 1.99 -0.10
N TYR A 86 -2.03 2.42 -1.25
CA TYR A 86 -3.39 2.06 -1.70
C TYR A 86 -3.56 0.57 -2.03
N ASN A 87 -2.58 -0.08 -2.64
CA ASN A 87 -2.62 -1.53 -2.88
C ASN A 87 -2.58 -2.31 -1.55
N GLY A 88 -1.81 -1.81 -0.57
CA GLY A 88 -1.78 -2.37 0.78
C GLY A 88 -3.12 -2.29 1.49
N VAL A 89 -3.81 -1.17 1.40
CA VAL A 89 -5.17 -0.98 1.95
C VAL A 89 -6.14 -1.99 1.35
N LEU A 90 -6.14 -2.15 0.02
CA LEU A 90 -6.99 -3.11 -0.67
C LEU A 90 -6.71 -4.56 -0.25
N CYS A 91 -5.43 -4.95 -0.16
CA CYS A 91 -5.02 -6.27 0.32
C CYS A 91 -5.48 -6.53 1.75
N ALA A 92 -5.28 -5.57 2.64
CA ALA A 92 -5.61 -5.70 4.04
C ALA A 92 -7.13 -5.85 4.26
N ILE A 93 -7.94 -5.08 3.54
CA ILE A 93 -9.41 -5.19 3.62
C ILE A 93 -9.89 -6.50 3.01
N ALA A 94 -9.34 -6.92 1.87
CA ALA A 94 -9.77 -8.13 1.16
C ALA A 94 -9.52 -9.42 1.96
N LEU A 95 -8.41 -9.50 2.70
CA LEU A 95 -8.04 -10.67 3.51
C LEU A 95 -8.32 -10.46 5.00
N GLY A 96 -8.75 -9.27 5.41
CA GLY A 96 -9.09 -8.93 6.77
C GLY A 96 -10.27 -9.75 7.28
N GLY A 97 -10.06 -10.50 8.36
CA GLY A 97 -11.07 -11.36 8.99
C GLY A 97 -11.05 -11.28 10.50
N THR A 98 -11.72 -12.24 11.15
CA THR A 98 -11.90 -12.33 12.60
C THR A 98 -10.87 -13.25 13.26
N GLY A 99 -9.68 -13.32 12.90
CA GLY A 99 -8.71 -14.20 13.56
C GLY A 99 -7.30 -13.67 13.38
N TRP A 100 -6.42 -14.07 14.27
CA TRP A 100 -5.00 -13.76 14.17
C TRP A 100 -4.41 -14.21 12.82
N GLU A 101 -4.84 -15.38 12.35
CA GLU A 101 -4.41 -15.93 11.06
C GLU A 101 -4.76 -14.99 9.89
N SER A 102 -5.96 -14.40 9.89
CA SER A 102 -6.35 -13.42 8.86
C SER A 102 -5.48 -12.18 8.88
N GLY A 103 -5.06 -11.73 10.07
CA GLY A 103 -4.14 -10.60 10.21
C GLY A 103 -2.77 -10.90 9.60
N VAL A 104 -2.22 -12.09 9.84
CA VAL A 104 -0.95 -12.53 9.26
C VAL A 104 -1.04 -12.62 7.74
N TRP A 105 -2.07 -13.24 7.21
CA TRP A 105 -2.26 -13.37 5.76
C TRP A 105 -2.47 -12.02 5.07
N ALA A 106 -3.23 -11.12 5.71
CA ALA A 106 -3.40 -9.75 5.24
C ALA A 106 -2.06 -9.01 5.21
N GLY A 107 -1.26 -9.10 6.28
CA GLY A 107 0.06 -8.51 6.35
C GLY A 107 1.01 -9.03 5.26
N CYS A 108 1.06 -10.36 5.05
CA CYS A 108 1.85 -10.96 3.98
C CYS A 108 1.42 -10.46 2.59
N SER A 109 0.11 -10.34 2.36
CA SER A 109 -0.41 -9.80 1.10
C SER A 109 -0.04 -8.35 0.88
N VAL A 110 -0.10 -7.52 1.94
CA VAL A 110 0.30 -6.11 1.90
C VAL A 110 1.77 -5.98 1.50
N LEU A 111 2.65 -6.72 2.17
CA LEU A 111 4.10 -6.69 1.87
C LEU A 111 4.37 -7.16 0.44
N LEU A 112 3.74 -8.25 0.00
CA LEU A 112 3.89 -8.77 -1.36
C LEU A 112 3.42 -7.75 -2.40
N SER A 113 2.26 -7.11 -2.19
CA SER A 113 1.74 -6.09 -3.09
C SER A 113 2.65 -4.86 -3.17
N THR A 114 3.26 -4.47 -2.05
CA THR A 114 4.21 -3.36 -2.01
C THR A 114 5.46 -3.66 -2.83
N VAL A 115 6.02 -4.87 -2.69
CA VAL A 115 7.18 -5.29 -3.50
C VAL A 115 6.82 -5.29 -4.99
N LEU A 116 5.67 -5.85 -5.37
CA LEU A 116 5.21 -5.85 -6.77
C LEU A 116 4.98 -4.44 -7.30
N GLN A 117 4.46 -3.52 -6.48
CA GLN A 117 4.30 -2.12 -6.81
C GLN A 117 5.65 -1.46 -7.12
N ILE A 118 6.63 -1.63 -6.24
CA ILE A 118 7.97 -1.05 -6.40
C ILE A 118 8.66 -1.63 -7.64
N LEU A 119 8.57 -2.94 -7.86
CA LEU A 119 9.10 -3.58 -9.07
C LEU A 119 8.46 -3.04 -10.35
N GLY A 120 7.14 -2.90 -10.36
CA GLY A 120 6.44 -2.34 -11.52
C GLY A 120 6.85 -0.90 -11.80
N MET A 121 6.99 -0.08 -10.76
CA MET A 121 7.46 1.31 -10.90
C MET A 121 8.91 1.37 -11.40
N SER A 122 9.80 0.50 -10.91
CA SER A 122 11.19 0.44 -11.38
C SER A 122 11.31 0.03 -12.86
N LEU A 123 10.35 -0.72 -13.36
CA LEU A 123 10.23 -1.09 -14.78
C LEU A 123 9.52 -0.02 -15.63
N GLY A 124 9.10 1.09 -15.03
CA GLY A 124 8.37 2.17 -15.72
C GLY A 124 6.94 1.80 -16.10
N ILE A 125 6.36 0.77 -15.45
CA ILE A 125 5.00 0.30 -15.72
C ILE A 125 4.03 0.96 -14.75
N THR A 126 2.92 1.50 -15.26
CA THR A 126 1.81 1.96 -14.43
C THR A 126 1.06 0.76 -13.89
N THR A 127 1.33 0.40 -12.64
CA THR A 127 0.86 -0.85 -12.03
C THR A 127 -0.62 -0.84 -11.65
N LEU A 128 -1.19 0.33 -11.38
CA LEU A 128 -2.57 0.49 -10.89
C LEU A 128 -2.86 -0.52 -9.75
N THR A 129 -3.97 -1.25 -9.82
CA THR A 129 -4.38 -2.24 -8.82
C THR A 129 -3.87 -3.67 -9.09
N ALA A 130 -3.05 -3.87 -10.12
CA ALA A 130 -2.50 -5.19 -10.45
C ALA A 130 -1.70 -5.82 -9.29
N PRO A 131 -0.83 -5.10 -8.56
CA PRO A 131 -0.13 -5.64 -7.40
C PRO A 131 -1.07 -6.19 -6.32
N PHE A 132 -2.18 -5.53 -6.06
CA PHE A 132 -3.21 -5.99 -5.14
C PHE A 132 -3.83 -7.32 -5.62
N VAL A 133 -4.29 -7.38 -6.86
CA VAL A 133 -4.97 -8.57 -7.38
C VAL A 133 -4.05 -9.79 -7.38
N ILE A 134 -2.81 -9.63 -7.85
CA ILE A 134 -1.82 -10.71 -7.91
C ILE A 134 -1.49 -11.19 -6.49
N SER A 135 -1.26 -10.28 -5.55
CA SER A 135 -0.91 -10.63 -4.17
C SER A 135 -2.04 -11.39 -3.47
N VAL A 136 -3.27 -10.92 -3.59
CA VAL A 136 -4.43 -11.60 -3.00
C VAL A 136 -4.62 -12.99 -3.61
N TRP A 137 -4.49 -13.14 -4.92
CA TRP A 137 -4.60 -14.44 -5.56
C TRP A 137 -3.54 -15.42 -5.09
N ILE A 138 -2.29 -15.01 -5.00
CA ILE A 138 -1.20 -15.85 -4.50
C ILE A 138 -1.50 -16.30 -3.07
N ILE A 139 -1.88 -15.38 -2.19
CA ILE A 139 -2.19 -15.71 -0.78
C ILE A 139 -3.38 -16.67 -0.69
N LEU A 140 -4.45 -16.44 -1.44
CA LEU A 140 -5.61 -17.34 -1.44
C LEU A 140 -5.26 -18.74 -1.97
N MET A 141 -4.40 -18.86 -3.00
CA MET A 141 -3.91 -20.13 -3.48
C MET A 141 -3.10 -20.87 -2.40
N ILE A 142 -2.20 -20.19 -1.72
CA ILE A 142 -1.41 -20.75 -0.61
C ILE A 142 -2.32 -21.23 0.52
N GLN A 143 -3.29 -20.42 0.93
CA GLN A 143 -4.27 -20.80 1.95
C GLN A 143 -5.05 -22.06 1.56
N LYS A 144 -5.47 -22.14 0.29
CA LYS A 144 -6.19 -23.32 -0.21
C LYS A 144 -5.33 -24.59 -0.15
N VAL A 145 -4.06 -24.52 -0.58
CA VAL A 145 -3.13 -25.64 -0.52
C VAL A 145 -2.92 -26.12 0.91
N ILE A 146 -2.66 -25.21 1.85
CA ILE A 146 -2.45 -25.54 3.26
C ILE A 146 -3.69 -26.20 3.88
N ARG A 147 -4.89 -25.70 3.59
CA ARG A 147 -6.14 -26.30 4.07
C ARG A 147 -6.37 -27.71 3.51
N THR A 148 -5.98 -27.94 2.26
CA THR A 148 -6.14 -29.27 1.64
C THR A 148 -5.16 -30.29 2.21
N GLN A 149 -4.00 -29.88 2.71
CA GLN A 149 -3.02 -30.77 3.32
C GLN A 149 -3.36 -31.11 4.80
N ASN A 150 -4.16 -30.29 5.46
CA ASN A 150 -4.54 -30.47 6.86
C ASN A 150 -5.87 -31.24 7.04
N ASN A 151 -6.56 -31.60 5.95
CA ASN A 151 -7.74 -32.46 5.94
C ASN A 151 -7.41 -33.87 5.41
#